data_dc09c6314c8881b2f6852dc30280e900
#
_entry.id   dc09c6314c8881b2f6852dc30280e900
#
_cell.length_a   1.000
_cell.length_b   1.000
_cell.length_c   1.000
_cell.angle_alpha   90.00
_cell.angle_beta   90.00
_cell.angle_gamma   90.00
#
_symmetry.space_group_name_H-M   'P 1'
#
loop_
_entity.id
_entity.type
_entity.pdbx_description
1 polymer ?
#
loop_
_entity_poly.entity_id
_entity_poly.type
_entity_poly.pdbx_seq_one_letter_code
_entity_poly.pdbx_strand_id
1 'polypeptide(L)'
;MNRLHPLLAAAVVAASASAGAQTHAYEPKSLARYDVSYGRCEKLYPDMKGRRDEAYLSLWRATLNDKTKRRLADARASTTYKAEREIALAGGVKSSAPDAATTLDHECRALRGELKRATK
;
A
#
# COMPACT_ATOMS: atom_id res chain seq x y z
N MET A 1 -30.99 45.61 -11.64
CA MET A 1 -30.62 45.28 -11.49
C MET A 1 -30.13 44.39 -10.88
N ASN A 2 -29.98 43.89 -10.59
CA ASN A 2 -29.57 43.07 -9.98
C ASN A 2 -28.82 42.19 -10.06
N ARG A 3 -28.32 41.83 -9.94
CA ARG A 3 -27.59 41.02 -10.03
C ARG A 3 -27.20 40.17 -9.29
N LEU A 4 -27.05 39.68 -8.93
CA LEU A 4 -26.79 38.84 -8.16
C LEU A 4 -25.91 37.97 -8.27
N HIS A 5 -25.40 37.43 -8.01
CA HIS A 5 -24.60 36.61 -8.08
C HIS A 5 -24.22 35.73 -7.28
N PRO A 6 -24.08 35.11 -7.13
CA PRO A 6 -23.91 34.13 -6.50
C PRO A 6 -22.84 33.59 -6.20
N LEU A 7 -22.39 33.31 -6.32
CA LEU A 7 -21.42 32.85 -6.04
C LEU A 7 -21.09 31.85 -5.45
N LEU A 8 -21.03 31.41 -5.03
CA LEU A 8 -20.74 30.44 -4.36
C LEU A 8 -19.94 29.55 -4.53
N ALA A 9 -19.78 29.10 -4.81
CA ALA A 9 -19.00 28.22 -5.11
C ALA A 9 -18.33 27.49 -4.30
N ALA A 10 -17.81 27.50 -3.87
CA ALA A 10 -17.29 26.78 -3.05
C ALA A 10 -16.74 25.70 -3.06
N ALA A 11 -16.83 25.06 -3.11
CA ALA A 11 -16.30 24.00 -3.29
C ALA A 11 -15.58 23.26 -2.52
N VAL A 12 -15.07 23.01 -2.27
CA VAL A 12 -14.61 22.18 -1.50
C VAL A 12 -14.15 20.99 -1.87
N VAL A 13 -13.41 20.62 -2.06
CA VAL A 13 -12.97 19.49 -2.48
C VAL A 13 -11.96 18.89 -1.70
N ALA A 14 -11.51 19.18 -0.69
CA ALA A 14 -10.47 18.56 0.05
C ALA A 14 -10.74 17.15 0.47
N ALA A 15 -11.94 16.78 0.70
CA ALA A 15 -12.25 15.45 1.17
C ALA A 15 -12.02 14.37 0.13
N SER A 16 -12.10 14.71 -1.11
CA SER A 16 -11.95 13.74 -2.17
C SER A 16 -10.58 13.12 -2.23
N ALA A 17 -9.55 13.87 -1.90
CA ALA A 17 -8.19 13.35 -1.95
C ALA A 17 -7.98 12.21 -0.97
N SER A 18 -8.52 12.33 0.24
CA SER A 18 -8.40 11.27 1.25
C SER A 18 -9.12 10.01 0.84
N ALA A 19 -10.32 10.15 0.30
CA ALA A 19 -11.10 9.00 -0.15
C ALA A 19 -10.38 8.29 -1.29
N GLY A 20 -9.78 9.04 -2.21
CA GLY A 20 -9.04 8.46 -3.31
C GLY A 20 -7.84 7.65 -2.84
N ALA A 21 -7.09 8.19 -1.88
CA ALA A 21 -5.93 7.49 -1.32
C ALA A 21 -6.35 6.20 -0.65
N GLN A 22 -7.43 6.21 0.13
CA GLN A 22 -7.92 5.01 0.79
C GLN A 22 -8.40 3.97 -0.20
N THR A 23 -9.00 4.40 -1.30
CA THR A 23 -9.44 3.48 -2.34
C THR A 23 -8.25 2.79 -3.00
N HIS A 24 -7.19 3.52 -3.28
CA HIS A 24 -5.99 2.96 -3.89
C HIS A 24 -5.29 1.94 -3.00
N ALA A 25 -5.43 2.07 -1.70
CA ALA A 25 -4.83 1.11 -0.78
C ALA A 25 -5.35 -0.32 -1.02
N TYR A 26 -6.60 -0.45 -1.48
CA TYR A 26 -7.21 -1.75 -1.69
C TYR A 26 -7.23 -2.17 -3.16
N GLU A 27 -6.43 -1.53 -3.98
CA GLU A 27 -6.31 -1.90 -5.37
C GLU A 27 -5.50 -3.19 -5.48
N PRO A 28 -6.08 -4.24 -6.09
CA PRO A 28 -5.42 -5.56 -6.11
C PRO A 28 -4.01 -5.55 -6.68
N LYS A 29 -3.79 -4.76 -7.73
CA LYS A 29 -2.48 -4.70 -8.38
C LYS A 29 -1.40 -4.17 -7.46
N SER A 30 -1.66 -3.06 -6.81
CA SER A 30 -0.71 -2.43 -5.88
C SER A 30 -0.47 -3.33 -4.68
N LEU A 31 -1.53 -3.93 -4.16
CA LEU A 31 -1.44 -4.82 -3.02
C LEU A 31 -0.60 -6.05 -3.32
N ALA A 32 -0.78 -6.64 -4.51
CA ALA A 32 -0.03 -7.82 -4.90
C ALA A 32 1.47 -7.53 -4.97
N ARG A 33 1.84 -6.41 -5.57
CA ARG A 33 3.24 -6.00 -5.66
C ARG A 33 3.84 -5.77 -4.29
N TYR A 34 3.09 -5.12 -3.42
CA TYR A 34 3.53 -4.88 -2.06
C TYR A 34 3.73 -6.18 -1.30
N ASP A 35 2.76 -7.08 -1.37
CA ASP A 35 2.83 -8.35 -0.64
C ASP A 35 4.07 -9.15 -1.03
N VAL A 36 4.41 -9.19 -2.30
CA VAL A 36 5.60 -9.90 -2.78
C VAL A 36 6.86 -9.23 -2.26
N SER A 37 6.92 -7.90 -2.33
CA SER A 37 8.08 -7.15 -1.83
C SER A 37 8.24 -7.32 -0.32
N TYR A 38 7.14 -7.26 0.41
CA TYR A 38 7.20 -7.46 1.86
C TYR A 38 7.70 -8.85 2.22
N GLY A 39 7.26 -9.86 1.47
CA GLY A 39 7.73 -11.23 1.69
C GLY A 39 9.24 -11.36 1.56
N ARG A 40 9.84 -10.63 0.64
CA ARG A 40 11.30 -10.60 0.50
C ARG A 40 11.95 -9.92 1.70
N CYS A 41 11.33 -8.85 2.19
CA CYS A 41 11.83 -8.14 3.36
C CYS A 41 11.79 -9.00 4.62
N GLU A 42 10.78 -9.83 4.77
CA GLU A 42 10.68 -10.73 5.92
C GLU A 42 11.85 -11.71 5.98
N LYS A 43 12.38 -12.08 4.82
CA LYS A 43 13.54 -12.98 4.76
C LYS A 43 14.83 -12.26 5.19
N LEU A 44 14.94 -10.97 4.87
CA LEU A 44 16.10 -10.18 5.25
C LEU A 44 16.03 -9.70 6.70
N TYR A 45 14.85 -9.39 7.16
CA TYR A 45 14.63 -8.80 8.47
C TYR A 45 13.54 -9.59 9.21
N PRO A 46 13.92 -10.59 10.00
CA PRO A 46 12.94 -11.44 10.70
C PRO A 46 11.98 -10.67 11.62
N ASP A 47 12.37 -9.50 12.09
CA ASP A 47 11.49 -8.66 12.92
C ASP A 47 10.28 -8.15 12.16
N MET A 48 10.29 -8.22 10.83
CA MET A 48 9.18 -7.81 9.99
C MET A 48 8.11 -8.88 9.82
N LYS A 49 8.39 -10.11 10.21
CA LYS A 49 7.45 -11.22 10.02
C LYS A 49 6.11 -10.97 10.70
N GLY A 50 5.04 -11.23 9.97
CA GLY A 50 3.70 -11.13 10.50
C GLY A 50 3.13 -9.73 10.61
N ARG A 51 3.86 -8.73 10.16
CA ARG A 51 3.43 -7.33 10.27
C ARG A 51 3.16 -6.68 8.91
N ARG A 52 2.94 -7.49 7.91
CA ARG A 52 2.73 -7.02 6.52
C ARG A 52 1.60 -6.01 6.39
N ASP A 53 0.45 -6.34 6.95
CA ASP A 53 -0.73 -5.50 6.79
C ASP A 53 -0.63 -4.21 7.60
N GLU A 54 -0.02 -4.30 8.77
CA GLU A 54 0.21 -3.14 9.61
C GLU A 54 1.09 -2.10 8.89
N ALA A 55 2.18 -2.57 8.30
CA ALA A 55 3.08 -1.68 7.55
C ALA A 55 2.39 -1.10 6.33
N TYR A 56 1.63 -1.92 5.61
CA TYR A 56 0.93 -1.47 4.41
C TYR A 56 -0.09 -0.37 4.73
N LEU A 57 -0.91 -0.61 5.72
CA LEU A 57 -1.93 0.35 6.11
C LEU A 57 -1.31 1.65 6.62
N SER A 58 -0.17 1.55 7.31
CA SER A 58 0.55 2.73 7.76
C SER A 58 0.99 3.61 6.59
N LEU A 59 1.43 3.01 5.49
CA LEU A 59 1.80 3.75 4.29
C LEU A 59 0.63 4.58 3.76
N TRP A 60 -0.58 4.06 3.89
CA TRP A 60 -1.79 4.73 3.41
C TRP A 60 -2.49 5.51 4.51
N ARG A 61 -1.84 5.67 5.66
CA ARG A 61 -2.38 6.40 6.81
C ARG A 61 -3.70 5.83 7.28
N ALA A 62 -3.80 4.51 7.23
CA ALA A 62 -4.96 3.77 7.69
C ALA A 62 -4.59 2.93 8.90
N THR A 63 -5.59 2.51 9.65
CA THR A 63 -5.40 1.75 10.88
C THR A 63 -5.76 0.29 10.66
N LEU A 64 -5.00 -0.61 11.26
CA LEU A 64 -5.29 -2.03 11.22
C LEU A 64 -6.45 -2.33 12.18
N ASN A 65 -7.59 -2.73 11.63
CA ASN A 65 -8.78 -3.11 12.39
C ASN A 65 -9.58 -4.12 11.58
N ASP A 66 -10.69 -4.60 12.13
CA ASP A 66 -11.49 -5.62 11.46
C ASP A 66 -11.99 -5.20 10.08
N LYS A 67 -12.35 -3.94 9.93
CA LYS A 67 -12.84 -3.41 8.67
C LYS A 67 -11.74 -3.40 7.60
N THR A 68 -10.58 -2.87 7.94
CA THR A 68 -9.47 -2.79 6.98
C THR A 68 -8.90 -4.16 6.67
N LYS A 69 -8.85 -5.06 7.65
CA LYS A 69 -8.45 -6.45 7.42
C LYS A 69 -9.37 -7.13 6.42
N ARG A 70 -10.67 -6.90 6.55
CA ARG A 70 -11.64 -7.49 5.64
C ARG A 70 -11.49 -6.95 4.22
N ARG A 71 -11.26 -5.65 4.09
CA ARG A 71 -11.05 -5.05 2.79
C ARG A 71 -9.80 -5.59 2.11
N LEU A 72 -8.74 -5.81 2.86
CA LEU A 72 -7.52 -6.41 2.33
C LEU A 72 -7.78 -7.85 1.89
N ALA A 73 -8.52 -8.60 2.70
CA ALA A 73 -8.86 -9.99 2.35
C ALA A 73 -9.67 -10.05 1.06
N ASP A 74 -10.63 -9.14 0.90
CA ASP A 74 -11.45 -9.09 -0.32
C ASP A 74 -10.59 -8.79 -1.54
N ALA A 75 -9.67 -7.85 -1.42
CA ALA A 75 -8.77 -7.51 -2.52
C ALA A 75 -7.89 -8.71 -2.89
N ARG A 76 -7.40 -9.44 -1.91
CA ARG A 76 -6.53 -10.60 -2.14
C ARG A 76 -7.28 -11.79 -2.71
N ALA A 77 -8.60 -11.82 -2.57
CA ALA A 77 -9.42 -12.89 -3.13
C ALA A 77 -9.70 -12.68 -4.62
N SER A 78 -9.41 -11.51 -5.16
CA SER A 78 -9.72 -11.19 -6.55
C SER A 78 -8.79 -11.91 -7.53
N THR A 79 -9.30 -12.14 -8.73
CA THR A 79 -8.48 -12.76 -9.80
C THR A 79 -7.37 -11.83 -10.23
N THR A 80 -7.61 -10.53 -10.21
CA THR A 80 -6.59 -9.53 -10.55
C THR A 80 -5.41 -9.62 -9.59
N TYR A 81 -5.68 -9.73 -8.29
CA TYR A 81 -4.62 -9.86 -7.30
C TYR A 81 -3.77 -11.10 -7.57
N LYS A 82 -4.42 -12.24 -7.80
CA LYS A 82 -3.71 -13.50 -8.03
C LYS A 82 -2.81 -13.43 -9.26
N ALA A 83 -3.32 -12.86 -10.34
CA ALA A 83 -2.55 -12.70 -11.57
C ALA A 83 -1.35 -11.77 -11.37
N GLU A 84 -1.57 -10.64 -10.73
CA GLU A 84 -0.50 -9.67 -10.48
C GLU A 84 0.56 -10.22 -9.53
N ARG A 85 0.15 -11.03 -8.58
CA ARG A 85 1.09 -11.66 -7.66
C ARG A 85 2.04 -12.59 -8.39
N GLU A 86 1.52 -13.37 -9.34
CA GLU A 86 2.36 -14.25 -10.16
C GLU A 86 3.37 -13.45 -10.98
N ILE A 87 2.93 -12.34 -11.55
CA ILE A 87 3.81 -11.46 -12.32
C ILE A 87 4.91 -10.89 -11.42
N ALA A 88 4.55 -10.45 -10.23
CA ALA A 88 5.52 -9.87 -9.31
C ALA A 88 6.54 -10.90 -8.82
N LEU A 89 6.10 -12.12 -8.58
CA LEU A 89 6.99 -13.20 -8.17
C LEU A 89 7.99 -13.53 -9.29
N ALA A 90 7.50 -13.60 -10.52
CA ALA A 90 8.37 -13.89 -11.67
C ALA A 90 9.38 -12.78 -11.90
N GLY A 91 8.96 -11.52 -11.74
CA GLY A 91 9.84 -10.38 -11.89
C GLY A 91 10.99 -10.39 -10.89
N GLY A 92 10.71 -10.80 -9.67
CA GLY A 92 11.74 -10.87 -8.65
C GLY A 92 12.80 -11.91 -8.95
N VAL A 93 12.40 -13.03 -9.54
CA VAL A 93 13.34 -14.07 -9.93
C VAL A 93 14.28 -13.59 -11.04
N LYS A 94 13.76 -12.76 -11.94
CA LYS A 94 14.54 -12.26 -13.07
C LYS A 94 15.46 -11.10 -12.73
N SER A 95 15.29 -10.51 -11.55
CA SER A 95 16.08 -9.35 -11.17
C SER A 95 17.46 -9.77 -10.70
N SER A 96 18.40 -9.79 -11.62
CA SER A 96 19.78 -10.13 -11.32
C SER A 96 20.71 -8.92 -11.47
N ALA A 97 20.17 -7.73 -11.49
CA ALA A 97 20.97 -6.51 -11.57
C ALA A 97 21.89 -6.40 -10.36
N PRO A 98 23.13 -5.94 -10.56
CA PRO A 98 24.10 -5.85 -9.45
C PRO A 98 23.62 -5.05 -8.24
N ASP A 99 22.78 -4.05 -8.46
CA ASP A 99 22.27 -3.20 -7.39
C ASP A 99 20.88 -3.63 -6.88
N ALA A 100 20.36 -4.74 -7.37
CA ALA A 100 19.03 -5.20 -6.96
C ALA A 100 18.95 -5.45 -5.45
N ALA A 101 19.98 -6.06 -4.88
CA ALA A 101 20.00 -6.34 -3.45
C ALA A 101 20.03 -5.06 -2.62
N THR A 102 20.77 -4.06 -3.09
CA THR A 102 20.85 -2.77 -2.39
C THR A 102 19.50 -2.04 -2.45
N THR A 103 18.84 -2.07 -3.60
CA THR A 103 17.54 -1.45 -3.77
C THR A 103 16.50 -2.12 -2.88
N LEU A 104 16.50 -3.44 -2.82
CA LEU A 104 15.59 -4.18 -1.96
C LEU A 104 15.82 -3.85 -0.50
N ASP A 105 17.08 -3.81 -0.06
CA ASP A 105 17.40 -3.46 1.32
C ASP A 105 16.89 -2.06 1.66
N HIS A 106 17.04 -1.13 0.74
CA HIS A 106 16.57 0.24 0.93
C HIS A 106 15.05 0.28 1.13
N GLU A 107 14.31 -0.44 0.29
CA GLU A 107 12.87 -0.53 0.41
C GLU A 107 12.45 -1.16 1.73
N CYS A 108 13.13 -2.23 2.14
CA CYS A 108 12.80 -2.91 3.38
C CYS A 108 13.04 -2.03 4.60
N ARG A 109 14.10 -1.23 4.58
CA ARG A 109 14.37 -0.29 5.67
C ARG A 109 13.28 0.77 5.76
N ALA A 110 12.78 1.23 4.62
CA ALA A 110 11.69 2.20 4.61
C ALA A 110 10.43 1.60 5.23
N LEU A 111 10.12 0.35 4.92
CA LEU A 111 8.97 -0.35 5.49
C LEU A 111 9.14 -0.58 7.00
N ARG A 112 10.35 -0.88 7.45
CA ARG A 112 10.62 -1.00 8.88
C ARG A 112 10.37 0.32 9.60
N GLY A 113 10.68 1.43 8.93
CA GLY A 113 10.38 2.75 9.46
C GLY A 113 8.88 2.97 9.64
N GLU A 114 8.08 2.48 8.69
CA GLU A 114 6.63 2.56 8.81
C GLU A 114 6.12 1.74 9.99
N LEU A 115 6.71 0.58 10.25
CA LEU A 115 6.32 -0.24 11.39
C LEU A 115 6.61 0.47 12.71
N LYS A 116 7.73 1.16 12.82
CA LYS A 116 8.03 1.94 14.01
C LYS A 116 7.03 3.07 14.21
N ARG A 117 6.57 3.67 13.13
CA ARG A 117 5.57 4.71 13.20
C ARG A 117 4.22 4.17 13.63
N ALA A 118 3.85 3.00 13.13
CA ALA A 118 2.57 2.38 13.41
C ALA A 118 2.42 1.96 14.88
N THR A 119 3.54 1.69 15.57
CA THR A 119 3.50 1.25 16.95
C THR A 119 3.52 2.39 17.97
N LYS A 120 3.57 3.62 17.53
CA LYS A 120 3.56 4.78 18.45
C LYS A 120 2.13 5.26 18.79
#